data_fae343a0943fbdb23ed25bc9f1a45590
#
_entry.id   fae343a0943fbdb23ed25bc9f1a45590
#
_cell.length_a   1.000
_cell.length_b   1.000
_cell.length_c   1.000
_cell.angle_alpha   90.00
_cell.angle_beta   90.00
_cell.angle_gamma   90.00
#
_symmetry.space_group_name_H-M   'P 1'
#
loop_
_entity.id
_entity.type
_entity.pdbx_description
1 polymer ?
#
loop_
_entity_poly.entity_id
_entity_poly.type
_entity_poly.pdbx_seq_one_letter_code
_entity_poly.pdbx_strand_id
1 'polypeptide(L)'
;MKLKKQMANPLVHSQSSVKLWGGSVEDYLPLHNKMDSSKKYFSDNRHRVLTHNMFFIFEVMIPLFGEYITNSDEKTVSVKDICEYHILEDYGKKFIPNVSDFLQEMEIKSWMANGLGEGPSSQKKVKEVSTKIHKRVIKD
;
A
#
# COMPACT_ATOMS: atom_id res chain seq x y z
N MET A 1 6.06 17.38 28.62
CA MET A 1 5.10 16.48 27.92
C MET A 1 5.61 16.16 26.53
N LYS A 2 6.10 14.93 26.31
CA LYS A 2 6.49 14.52 24.96
C LYS A 2 5.21 14.40 24.14
N LEU A 3 4.99 15.31 23.20
CA LEU A 3 4.01 15.11 22.15
C LEU A 3 4.32 13.78 21.49
N LYS A 4 3.46 12.79 21.67
CA LYS A 4 3.48 11.58 20.84
C LYS A 4 3.46 12.07 19.40
N LYS A 5 4.54 11.81 18.67
CA LYS A 5 4.58 12.04 17.23
C LYS A 5 3.38 11.28 16.66
N GLN A 6 2.28 12.01 16.43
CA GLN A 6 1.10 11.44 15.82
C GLN A 6 1.54 10.94 14.45
N MET A 7 1.45 9.62 14.24
CA MET A 7 1.61 9.07 12.90
C MET A 7 0.57 9.76 12.02
N ALA A 8 1.01 10.30 10.87
CA ALA A 8 0.12 10.91 9.91
C ALA A 8 -0.98 9.91 9.54
N ASN A 9 -2.23 10.31 9.67
CA ASN A 9 -3.41 9.53 9.32
C ASN A 9 -4.09 10.16 8.09
N PRO A 10 -5.12 9.51 7.51
CA PRO A 10 -5.79 10.04 6.32
C PRO A 10 -6.28 11.48 6.47
N LEU A 11 -6.75 11.88 7.65
CA LEU A 11 -7.20 13.25 7.89
C LEU A 11 -6.03 14.24 7.83
N VAL A 12 -4.91 13.91 8.47
CA VAL A 12 -3.70 14.76 8.47
C VAL A 12 -3.14 14.90 7.05
N HIS A 13 -3.07 13.80 6.29
CA HIS A 13 -2.66 13.83 4.88
C HIS A 13 -3.60 14.69 4.03
N SER A 14 -4.91 14.61 4.29
CA SER A 14 -5.90 15.42 3.58
C SER A 14 -5.76 16.91 3.90
N GLN A 15 -5.47 17.25 5.13
CA GLN A 15 -5.18 18.64 5.54
C GLN A 15 -3.94 19.18 4.85
N SER A 16 -2.90 18.35 4.70
CA SER A 16 -1.70 18.71 3.92
C SER A 16 -2.02 18.93 2.46
N SER A 17 -2.89 18.10 1.88
CA SER A 17 -3.34 18.26 0.49
C SER A 17 -4.07 19.60 0.29
N VAL A 18 -4.93 19.99 1.23
CA VAL A 18 -5.62 21.30 1.19
C VAL A 18 -4.62 22.44 1.21
N LYS A 19 -3.58 22.36 2.03
CA LYS A 19 -2.52 23.40 2.07
C LYS A 19 -1.78 23.51 0.75
N LEU A 20 -1.56 22.41 0.04
CA LEU A 20 -0.82 22.41 -1.22
C LEU A 20 -1.66 22.81 -2.43
N TRP A 21 -2.90 22.32 -2.51
CA TRP A 21 -3.71 22.44 -3.72
C TRP A 21 -5.05 23.16 -3.53
N GLY A 22 -5.40 23.51 -2.30
CA GLY A 22 -6.69 24.14 -2.00
C GLY A 22 -7.82 23.09 -1.90
N GLY A 23 -9.04 23.56 -1.99
CA GLY A 23 -10.23 22.73 -1.81
C GLY A 23 -10.52 22.40 -0.36
N SER A 24 -11.18 21.28 -0.13
CA SER A 24 -11.57 20.82 1.20
C SER A 24 -10.98 19.44 1.51
N VAL A 25 -10.98 19.08 2.79
CA VAL A 25 -10.51 17.75 3.24
C VAL A 25 -11.26 16.62 2.53
N GLU A 26 -12.56 16.76 2.33
CA GLU A 26 -13.42 15.76 1.69
C GLU A 26 -13.00 15.46 0.25
N ASP A 27 -12.39 16.42 -0.44
CA ASP A 27 -11.91 16.21 -1.81
C ASP A 27 -10.80 15.16 -1.88
N TYR A 28 -9.99 15.04 -0.83
CA TYR A 28 -8.79 14.19 -0.80
C TYR A 28 -8.92 12.95 0.09
N LEU A 29 -9.84 12.99 1.04
CA LEU A 29 -9.98 11.94 2.06
C LEU A 29 -10.17 10.54 1.47
N PRO A 30 -10.98 10.32 0.41
CA PRO A 30 -11.11 8.99 -0.18
C PRO A 30 -9.78 8.41 -0.70
N LEU A 31 -8.93 9.26 -1.28
CA LEU A 31 -7.62 8.84 -1.78
C LEU A 31 -6.70 8.44 -0.61
N HIS A 32 -6.62 9.28 0.41
CA HIS A 32 -5.78 9.01 1.57
C HIS A 32 -6.28 7.80 2.37
N ASN A 33 -7.59 7.61 2.48
CA ASN A 33 -8.18 6.41 3.07
C ASN A 33 -7.75 5.14 2.32
N LYS A 34 -7.75 5.19 0.99
CA LYS A 34 -7.34 4.05 0.16
C LYS A 34 -5.86 3.75 0.31
N MET A 35 -5.01 4.77 0.35
CA MET A 35 -3.57 4.63 0.58
C MET A 35 -3.26 3.95 1.93
N ASP A 36 -4.08 4.18 2.94
CA ASP A 36 -3.91 3.59 4.28
C ASP A 36 -4.77 2.34 4.51
N SER A 37 -5.52 1.87 3.51
CA SER A 37 -6.44 0.74 3.64
C SER A 37 -5.76 -0.56 4.04
N SER A 38 -4.48 -0.72 3.72
CA SER A 38 -3.68 -1.91 4.07
C SER A 38 -3.43 -2.06 5.57
N LYS A 39 -3.62 -1.02 6.37
CA LYS A 39 -3.53 -1.09 7.84
C LYS A 39 -4.51 -2.08 8.45
N LYS A 40 -5.61 -2.39 7.76
CA LYS A 40 -6.58 -3.41 8.18
C LYS A 40 -5.98 -4.82 8.24
N TYR A 41 -5.00 -5.07 7.39
CA TYR A 41 -4.36 -6.38 7.24
C TYR A 41 -3.03 -6.45 7.99
N PHE A 42 -2.32 -5.35 8.05
CA PHE A 42 -1.06 -5.20 8.77
C PHE A 42 -1.05 -3.85 9.50
N SER A 43 -1.11 -3.88 10.83
CA SER A 43 -1.20 -2.68 11.66
C SER A 43 0.12 -1.92 11.82
N ASP A 44 1.25 -2.57 11.56
CA ASP A 44 2.56 -1.93 11.60
C ASP A 44 3.00 -1.38 10.24
N ASN A 45 4.19 -0.81 10.17
CA ASN A 45 4.71 -0.17 8.96
C ASN A 45 4.87 -1.10 7.75
N ARG A 46 4.79 -2.42 7.93
CA ARG A 46 4.84 -3.37 6.81
C ARG A 46 3.64 -3.27 5.88
N HIS A 47 2.51 -2.69 6.34
CA HIS A 47 1.36 -2.41 5.45
C HIS A 47 1.75 -1.54 4.26
N ARG A 48 2.81 -0.73 4.40
CA ARG A 48 3.30 0.17 3.35
C ARG A 48 3.83 -0.57 2.12
N VAL A 49 4.26 -1.82 2.28
CA VAL A 49 4.65 -2.68 1.14
C VAL A 49 3.50 -2.83 0.15
N LEU A 50 2.27 -2.90 0.64
CA LEU A 50 1.08 -3.10 -0.18
C LEU A 50 0.65 -1.82 -0.91
N THR A 51 0.75 -0.66 -0.27
CA THR A 51 0.08 0.57 -0.74
C THR A 51 1.01 1.77 -0.93
N HIS A 52 2.15 1.81 -0.26
CA HIS A 52 3.04 2.97 -0.26
C HIS A 52 4.20 2.78 -1.25
N ASN A 53 3.86 2.58 -2.53
CA ASN A 53 4.84 2.38 -3.60
C ASN A 53 4.26 2.83 -4.95
N MET A 54 5.12 2.97 -5.95
CA MET A 54 4.74 3.42 -7.28
C MET A 54 3.80 2.44 -7.99
N PHE A 55 3.96 1.13 -7.76
CA PHE A 55 3.06 0.12 -8.34
C PHE A 55 1.60 0.37 -7.92
N PHE A 56 1.36 0.59 -6.63
CA PHE A 56 0.01 0.84 -6.12
C PHE A 56 -0.61 2.11 -6.71
N ILE A 57 0.19 3.17 -6.87
CA ILE A 57 -0.28 4.43 -7.47
C ILE A 57 -0.77 4.19 -8.90
N PHE A 58 0.05 3.54 -9.73
CA PHE A 58 -0.26 3.38 -11.15
C PHE A 58 -1.26 2.25 -11.43
N GLU A 59 -1.23 1.17 -10.66
CA GLU A 59 -2.06 -0.02 -10.91
C GLU A 59 -3.39 0.01 -10.17
N VAL A 60 -3.52 0.79 -9.11
CA VAL A 60 -4.72 0.83 -8.28
C VAL A 60 -5.30 2.24 -8.18
N MET A 61 -4.52 3.21 -7.73
CA MET A 61 -5.04 4.54 -7.42
C MET A 61 -5.50 5.30 -8.67
N ILE A 62 -4.67 5.33 -9.71
CA ILE A 62 -5.02 6.02 -10.96
C ILE A 62 -6.19 5.33 -11.67
N PRO A 63 -6.23 4.00 -11.83
CA PRO A 63 -7.42 3.35 -12.38
C PRO A 63 -8.70 3.58 -11.58
N LEU A 64 -8.60 3.69 -10.25
CA LEU A 64 -9.76 3.85 -9.38
C LEU A 64 -10.30 5.29 -9.35
N PHE A 65 -9.42 6.28 -9.26
CA PHE A 65 -9.79 7.69 -9.08
C PHE A 65 -9.61 8.55 -10.33
N GLY A 66 -8.95 8.04 -11.36
CA GLY A 66 -8.56 8.79 -12.55
C GLY A 66 -7.17 9.41 -12.41
N GLU A 67 -6.67 10.00 -13.50
CA GLU A 67 -5.39 10.71 -13.47
C GLU A 67 -5.46 12.01 -12.69
N TYR A 68 -6.63 12.64 -12.67
CA TYR A 68 -6.88 13.93 -12.04
C TYR A 68 -8.21 13.90 -11.29
N ILE A 69 -8.28 14.66 -10.22
CA ILE A 69 -9.53 15.03 -9.56
C ILE A 69 -9.74 16.53 -9.67
N THR A 70 -10.99 16.97 -9.59
CA THR A 70 -11.32 18.38 -9.47
C THR A 70 -11.75 18.65 -8.04
N ASN A 71 -11.06 19.56 -7.36
CA ASN A 71 -11.37 19.89 -5.96
C ASN A 71 -12.50 20.90 -5.85
N SER A 72 -12.86 21.24 -4.60
CA SER A 72 -13.96 22.19 -4.31
C SER A 72 -13.68 23.61 -4.80
N ASP A 73 -12.41 23.96 -5.03
CA ASP A 73 -12.00 25.24 -5.61
C ASP A 73 -11.95 25.20 -7.15
N GLU A 74 -12.49 24.14 -7.76
CA GLU A 74 -12.52 23.91 -9.21
C GLU A 74 -11.14 23.74 -9.84
N LYS A 75 -10.12 23.42 -9.04
CA LYS A 75 -8.76 23.13 -9.53
C LYS A 75 -8.62 21.66 -9.84
N THR A 76 -7.92 21.39 -10.94
CA THR A 76 -7.51 20.03 -11.32
C THR A 76 -6.24 19.65 -10.58
N VAL A 77 -6.26 18.54 -9.86
CA VAL A 77 -5.12 18.06 -9.08
C VAL A 77 -4.78 16.62 -9.52
N SER A 78 -3.49 16.37 -9.74
CA SER A 78 -3.00 15.06 -10.14
C SER A 78 -3.16 14.04 -9.00
N VAL A 79 -3.81 12.90 -9.29
CA VAL A 79 -3.93 11.78 -8.35
C VAL A 79 -2.55 11.23 -8.01
N LYS A 80 -1.68 11.13 -8.99
CA LYS A 80 -0.28 10.72 -8.78
C LYS A 80 0.41 11.61 -7.76
N ASP A 81 0.28 12.92 -7.88
CA ASP A 81 0.92 13.87 -6.97
C ASP A 81 0.37 13.77 -5.55
N ILE A 82 -0.93 13.59 -5.40
CA ILE A 82 -1.57 13.40 -4.09
C ILE A 82 -1.01 12.15 -3.41
N CYS A 83 -0.93 11.05 -4.14
CA CYS A 83 -0.43 9.77 -3.61
C CYS A 83 1.07 9.81 -3.32
N GLU A 84 1.86 10.40 -4.20
CA GLU A 84 3.30 10.58 -3.98
C GLU A 84 3.58 11.40 -2.73
N TYR A 85 2.83 12.47 -2.54
CA TYR A 85 3.01 13.33 -1.36
C TYR A 85 2.60 12.62 -0.08
N HIS A 86 1.54 11.80 -0.11
CA HIS A 86 1.16 10.92 0.99
C HIS A 86 2.33 10.02 1.41
N ILE A 87 2.95 9.37 0.45
CA ILE A 87 4.10 8.47 0.69
C ILE A 87 5.29 9.27 1.23
N LEU A 88 5.60 10.40 0.61
CA LEU A 88 6.70 11.26 1.04
C LEU A 88 6.54 11.72 2.50
N GLU A 89 5.34 12.09 2.90
CA GLU A 89 5.07 12.48 4.28
C GLU A 89 5.34 11.33 5.26
N ASP A 90 4.99 10.10 4.89
CA ASP A 90 5.22 8.91 5.72
C ASP A 90 6.70 8.51 5.81
N TYR A 91 7.50 8.84 4.79
CA TYR A 91 8.94 8.52 4.74
C TYR A 91 9.86 9.72 5.01
N GLY A 92 9.34 10.76 5.67
CA GLY A 92 10.13 11.94 6.02
C GLY A 92 10.61 12.73 4.81
N LYS A 93 9.86 12.72 3.72
CA LYS A 93 10.12 13.42 2.45
C LYS A 93 11.43 13.00 1.75
N LYS A 94 11.89 11.77 1.99
CA LYS A 94 13.17 11.30 1.47
C LYS A 94 13.07 10.65 0.11
N PHE A 95 12.09 9.74 -0.11
CA PHE A 95 11.93 9.05 -1.39
C PHE A 95 10.57 8.35 -1.47
N ILE A 96 10.23 7.91 -2.68
CA ILE A 96 9.03 7.11 -2.97
C ILE A 96 9.48 5.73 -3.43
N PRO A 97 9.20 4.65 -2.66
CA PRO A 97 9.66 3.31 -3.03
C PRO A 97 8.98 2.79 -4.29
N ASN A 98 9.70 1.93 -5.00
CA ASN A 98 9.13 0.94 -5.89
C ASN A 98 8.90 -0.37 -5.12
N VAL A 99 8.07 -1.26 -5.66
CA VAL A 99 7.89 -2.59 -5.07
C VAL A 99 9.22 -3.34 -4.96
N SER A 100 10.12 -3.14 -5.93
CA SER A 100 11.45 -3.75 -5.92
C SER A 100 12.28 -3.37 -4.69
N ASP A 101 12.11 -2.16 -4.15
CA ASP A 101 12.84 -1.74 -2.95
C ASP A 101 12.49 -2.61 -1.73
N PHE A 102 11.23 -3.04 -1.64
CA PHE A 102 10.77 -3.97 -0.60
C PHE A 102 11.15 -5.42 -0.93
N LEU A 103 10.99 -5.84 -2.19
CA LEU A 103 11.24 -7.22 -2.61
C LEU A 103 12.71 -7.63 -2.49
N GLN A 104 13.64 -6.70 -2.68
CA GLN A 104 15.08 -6.96 -2.50
C GLN A 104 15.43 -7.36 -1.07
N GLU A 105 14.66 -6.91 -0.08
CA GLU A 105 14.84 -7.26 1.32
C GLU A 105 14.12 -8.56 1.71
N MET A 106 13.35 -9.12 0.79
CA MET A 106 12.55 -10.32 1.03
C MET A 106 13.27 -11.56 0.55
N GLU A 107 13.39 -12.56 1.42
CA GLU A 107 13.91 -13.87 1.04
C GLU A 107 12.85 -14.66 0.25
N ILE A 108 13.24 -15.22 -0.88
CA ILE A 108 12.38 -16.11 -1.66
C ILE A 108 12.31 -17.46 -0.96
N LYS A 109 11.12 -17.83 -0.53
CA LYS A 109 10.84 -19.15 0.07
C LYS A 109 10.27 -20.10 -0.97
N SER A 110 10.58 -21.38 -0.84
CA SER A 110 10.14 -22.40 -1.80
C SER A 110 8.61 -22.46 -1.96
N TRP A 111 7.85 -22.23 -0.89
CA TRP A 111 6.38 -22.21 -0.94
C TRP A 111 5.80 -21.08 -1.82
N MET A 112 6.57 -20.03 -2.08
CA MET A 112 6.15 -18.90 -2.92
C MET A 112 6.10 -19.27 -4.40
N ALA A 113 6.82 -20.31 -4.83
CA ALA A 113 6.88 -20.72 -6.22
C ALA A 113 5.67 -21.58 -6.63
N ASN A 114 5.38 -22.63 -5.87
CA ASN A 114 4.36 -23.62 -6.25
C ASN A 114 3.60 -24.23 -5.06
N GLY A 115 3.78 -23.69 -3.88
CA GLY A 115 3.19 -24.21 -2.66
C GLY A 115 3.87 -25.47 -2.10
N LEU A 116 4.94 -25.96 -2.75
CA LEU A 116 5.75 -27.09 -2.29
C LEU A 116 7.00 -26.55 -1.64
N GLY A 117 7.20 -26.67 -0.42
CA GLY A 117 8.35 -26.15 0.29
C GLY A 117 7.98 -25.77 1.72
N GLU A 118 8.92 -25.25 2.47
CA GLU A 118 8.64 -24.84 3.83
C GLU A 118 7.83 -23.53 3.85
N GLY A 119 6.57 -23.65 4.23
CA GLY A 119 5.71 -22.52 4.49
C GLY A 119 5.89 -21.98 5.90
N PRO A 120 5.09 -20.98 6.30
CA PRO A 120 5.01 -20.54 7.68
C PRO A 120 4.66 -21.74 8.61
N SER A 121 5.33 -21.83 9.75
CA SER A 121 5.18 -22.95 10.68
C SER A 121 3.73 -23.16 11.16
N SER A 122 2.95 -22.08 11.25
CA SER A 122 1.53 -22.11 11.60
C SER A 122 0.64 -22.78 10.55
N GLN A 123 1.14 -23.01 9.34
CA GLN A 123 0.39 -23.61 8.22
C GLN A 123 0.90 -25.00 7.82
N LYS A 124 1.71 -25.62 8.65
CA LYS A 124 2.36 -26.90 8.33
C LYS A 124 1.38 -27.98 7.90
N LYS A 125 0.23 -28.11 8.58
CA LYS A 125 -0.81 -29.11 8.24
C LYS A 125 -1.48 -28.84 6.91
N VAL A 126 -1.76 -27.58 6.60
CA VAL A 126 -2.35 -27.14 5.32
C VAL A 126 -1.37 -27.42 4.18
N LYS A 127 -0.09 -27.21 4.39
CA LYS A 127 0.98 -27.49 3.44
C LYS A 127 1.03 -28.96 3.05
N GLU A 128 0.94 -29.88 4.01
CA GLU A 128 0.96 -31.33 3.75
C GLU A 128 -0.22 -31.77 2.86
N VAL A 129 -1.41 -31.28 3.13
CA VAL A 129 -2.60 -31.52 2.31
C VAL A 129 -2.45 -30.97 0.90
N SER A 130 -1.98 -29.73 0.76
CA SER A 130 -1.74 -29.08 -0.52
C SER A 130 -0.70 -29.83 -1.36
N THR A 131 0.37 -30.34 -0.74
CA THR A 131 1.40 -31.13 -1.41
C THR A 131 0.82 -32.42 -1.97
N LYS A 132 -0.02 -33.13 -1.22
CA LYS A 132 -0.69 -34.36 -1.67
C LYS A 132 -1.63 -34.11 -2.85
N ILE A 133 -2.40 -33.05 -2.82
CA ILE A 133 -3.32 -32.67 -3.90
C ILE A 133 -2.51 -32.31 -5.17
N HIS A 134 -1.45 -31.54 -5.03
CA HIS A 134 -0.62 -31.12 -6.16
C HIS A 134 0.02 -32.33 -6.86
N LYS A 135 0.54 -33.29 -6.11
CA LYS A 135 1.12 -34.53 -6.68
C LYS A 135 0.08 -35.37 -7.43
N ARG A 136 -1.18 -35.39 -7.02
CA ARG A 136 -2.25 -36.06 -7.73
C ARG A 136 -2.55 -35.40 -9.08
N VAL A 137 -2.62 -34.09 -9.11
CA VAL A 137 -2.95 -33.32 -10.32
C VAL A 137 -1.84 -33.43 -11.37
N ILE A 138 -0.59 -33.43 -10.99
CA ILE A 138 0.55 -33.52 -11.92
C ILE A 138 0.71 -34.91 -12.51
N LYS A 139 0.30 -35.97 -11.81
CA LYS A 139 0.43 -37.35 -12.30
C LYS A 139 -0.62 -37.73 -13.35
N ASP A 140 -1.69 -36.95 -13.46
CA ASP A 140 -2.72 -37.14 -14.46
C ASP A 140 -2.44 -36.29 -15.70
#